data_a8e22858fc55970e663dd5b3ba333dec
#
_entry.id   a8e22858fc55970e663dd5b3ba333dec
#
_cell.length_a   1.000
_cell.length_b   1.000
_cell.length_c   1.000
_cell.angle_alpha   90.00
_cell.angle_beta   90.00
_cell.angle_gamma   90.00
#
_symmetry.space_group_name_H-M   'P 1'
#
loop_
_entity.id
_entity.type
_entity.pdbx_description
1 polymer ?
#
loop_
_entity_poly.entity_id
_entity_poly.type
_entity_poly.pdbx_seq_one_letter_code
_entity_poly.pdbx_strand_id
1 'polypeptide(L)'
;FINLALAPEAASSMLLPAAIGHRRAFEFFALGEPIDGRTALAWGLANRAVPADQVEATAGELATKLAARAPNSIRKTKRLMRDAEALWALMQREGEAFGSQMSSPEAMEAFMAFSQKRAPDFSNAG
;
A
#
# COMPACT_ATOMS: atom_id res chain seq x y z
N PHE A 1 2.09 7.94 2.33
CA PHE A 1 3.48 8.09 2.75
C PHE A 1 4.03 9.46 2.34
N ILE A 2 4.23 9.72 1.06
CA ILE A 2 4.91 10.95 0.58
C ILE A 2 4.25 12.24 1.06
N ASN A 3 2.93 12.28 1.18
CA ASN A 3 2.18 13.44 1.67
C ASN A 3 2.50 13.80 3.14
N LEU A 4 3.15 12.88 3.85
CA LEU A 4 3.64 13.07 5.23
C LEU A 4 5.18 13.04 5.30
N ALA A 5 5.86 13.14 4.15
CA ALA A 5 7.31 13.03 3.99
C ALA A 5 7.88 11.72 4.55
N LEU A 6 7.16 10.61 4.41
CA LEU A 6 7.53 9.29 4.91
C LEU A 6 7.79 8.31 3.77
N ALA A 7 8.67 7.33 4.01
CA ALA A 7 8.92 6.22 3.10
C ALA A 7 7.78 5.19 3.13
N PRO A 8 7.59 4.41 2.06
CA PRO A 8 6.69 3.26 2.06
C PRO A 8 7.06 2.22 3.11
N GLU A 9 6.05 1.56 3.70
CA GLU A 9 6.21 0.47 4.67
C GLU A 9 5.28 -0.72 4.35
N ALA A 10 5.22 -1.72 5.25
CA ALA A 10 4.38 -2.91 5.15
C ALA A 10 4.68 -3.79 3.92
N ALA A 11 5.94 -3.88 3.54
CA ALA A 11 6.43 -4.53 2.33
C ALA A 11 5.87 -3.94 1.02
N SER A 12 5.26 -2.77 1.08
CA SER A 12 4.63 -2.14 -0.08
C SER A 12 5.64 -1.74 -1.15
N SER A 13 6.89 -1.42 -0.79
CA SER A 13 7.95 -1.08 -1.74
C SER A 13 8.32 -2.23 -2.69
N MET A 14 8.00 -3.48 -2.34
CA MET A 14 8.18 -4.65 -3.19
C MET A 14 6.84 -5.15 -3.77
N LEU A 15 5.81 -5.22 -2.94
CA LEU A 15 4.53 -5.82 -3.34
C LEU A 15 3.79 -4.98 -4.37
N LEU A 16 3.85 -3.65 -4.26
CA LEU A 16 3.18 -2.77 -5.21
C LEU A 16 3.83 -2.81 -6.60
N PRO A 17 5.17 -2.64 -6.75
CA PRO A 17 5.82 -2.82 -8.04
C PRO A 17 5.61 -4.21 -8.67
N ALA A 18 5.54 -5.26 -7.86
CA ALA A 18 5.25 -6.61 -8.35
C ALA A 18 3.83 -6.74 -8.91
N ALA A 19 2.86 -6.01 -8.34
CA ALA A 19 1.46 -6.05 -8.77
C ALA A 19 1.19 -5.18 -10.01
N ILE A 20 1.73 -3.94 -10.06
CA ILE A 20 1.35 -2.92 -11.05
C ILE A 20 2.48 -2.47 -11.96
N GLY A 21 3.68 -3.00 -11.77
CA GLY A 21 4.89 -2.60 -12.47
C GLY A 21 5.57 -1.38 -11.83
N HIS A 22 6.91 -1.32 -11.99
CA HIS A 22 7.77 -0.35 -11.30
C HIS A 22 7.39 1.12 -11.58
N ARG A 23 7.07 1.46 -12.84
CA ARG A 23 6.78 2.85 -13.22
C ARG A 23 5.54 3.40 -12.52
N ARG A 24 4.44 2.64 -12.56
CA ARG A 24 3.18 3.02 -11.90
C ARG A 24 3.34 3.05 -10.38
N ALA A 25 4.06 2.09 -9.82
CA ALA A 25 4.31 2.06 -8.39
C ALA A 25 5.13 3.26 -7.93
N PHE A 26 6.18 3.64 -8.68
CA PHE A 26 6.97 4.82 -8.36
C PHE A 26 6.13 6.11 -8.44
N GLU A 27 5.37 6.30 -9.52
CA GLU A 27 4.48 7.44 -9.68
C GLU A 27 3.46 7.52 -8.53
N PHE A 28 2.83 6.39 -8.18
CA PHE A 28 1.88 6.29 -7.08
C PHE A 28 2.49 6.65 -5.73
N PHE A 29 3.70 6.16 -5.44
CA PHE A 29 4.41 6.50 -4.21
C PHE A 29 4.90 7.95 -4.20
N ALA A 30 5.44 8.45 -5.32
CA ALA A 30 6.09 9.75 -5.40
C ALA A 30 5.10 10.93 -5.47
N LEU A 31 3.93 10.75 -6.09
CA LEU A 31 2.92 11.79 -6.19
C LEU A 31 1.88 11.72 -5.05
N GLY A 32 1.67 10.54 -4.46
CA GLY A 32 0.71 10.35 -3.37
C GLY A 32 -0.74 10.63 -3.76
N GLU A 33 -1.05 10.54 -5.04
CA GLU A 33 -2.40 10.77 -5.56
C GLU A 33 -3.29 9.53 -5.37
N PRO A 34 -4.56 9.70 -5.01
CA PRO A 34 -5.49 8.59 -4.91
C PRO A 34 -5.87 8.06 -6.29
N ILE A 35 -6.10 6.75 -6.37
CA ILE A 35 -6.67 6.11 -7.56
C ILE A 35 -8.07 5.59 -7.27
N ASP A 36 -8.94 5.58 -8.29
CA ASP A 36 -10.27 5.01 -8.17
C ASP A 36 -10.27 3.47 -8.34
N GLY A 37 -11.42 2.84 -8.05
CA GLY A 37 -11.57 1.39 -8.15
C GLY A 37 -11.39 0.85 -9.58
N ARG A 38 -11.71 1.62 -10.62
CA ARG A 38 -11.52 1.20 -12.02
C ARG A 38 -10.04 1.19 -12.37
N THR A 39 -9.31 2.20 -11.95
CA THR A 39 -7.86 2.28 -12.11
C THR A 39 -7.17 1.16 -11.35
N ALA A 40 -7.58 0.90 -10.11
CA ALA A 40 -7.06 -0.21 -9.31
C ALA A 40 -7.29 -1.57 -9.98
N LEU A 41 -8.46 -1.79 -10.58
CA LEU A 41 -8.75 -2.99 -11.38
C LEU A 41 -7.88 -3.07 -12.64
N ALA A 42 -7.79 -1.97 -13.40
CA ALA A 42 -7.00 -1.93 -14.64
C ALA A 42 -5.50 -2.12 -14.38
N TRP A 43 -5.01 -1.74 -13.21
CA TRP A 43 -3.60 -1.94 -12.80
C TRP A 43 -3.33 -3.31 -12.17
N GLY A 44 -4.36 -4.09 -11.85
CA GLY A 44 -4.21 -5.39 -11.19
C GLY A 44 -4.05 -5.31 -9.66
N LEU A 45 -4.32 -4.15 -9.05
CA LEU A 45 -4.37 -3.98 -7.59
C LEU A 45 -5.64 -4.54 -6.99
N ALA A 46 -6.75 -4.49 -7.72
CA ALA A 46 -8.03 -5.03 -7.31
C ALA A 46 -8.47 -6.15 -8.26
N ASN A 47 -9.09 -7.18 -7.71
CA ASN A 47 -9.67 -8.26 -8.50
C ASN A 47 -11.01 -7.86 -9.13
N ARG A 48 -11.69 -6.88 -8.56
CA ARG A 48 -13.00 -6.37 -8.99
C ARG A 48 -13.18 -4.91 -8.61
N ALA A 49 -13.97 -4.21 -9.42
CA ALA A 49 -14.49 -2.89 -9.10
C ALA A 49 -16.01 -2.95 -9.28
N VAL A 50 -16.73 -2.66 -8.22
CA VAL A 50 -18.20 -2.69 -8.17
C VAL A 50 -18.71 -1.39 -7.54
N PRO A 51 -19.99 -1.01 -7.73
CA PRO A 51 -20.60 0.09 -6.98
C PRO A 51 -20.42 -0.04 -5.47
N ALA A 52 -20.32 1.09 -4.77
CA ALA A 52 -20.01 1.11 -3.33
C ALA A 52 -20.99 0.30 -2.48
N ASP A 53 -22.28 0.32 -2.82
CA ASP A 53 -23.34 -0.43 -2.18
C ASP A 53 -23.28 -1.96 -2.42
N GLN A 54 -22.45 -2.42 -3.37
CA GLN A 54 -22.28 -3.84 -3.71
C GLN A 54 -20.97 -4.43 -3.16
N VAL A 55 -20.10 -3.64 -2.57
CA VAL A 55 -18.76 -4.09 -2.14
C VAL A 55 -18.86 -5.20 -1.11
N GLU A 56 -19.66 -5.03 -0.06
CA GLU A 56 -19.82 -6.02 1.02
C GLU A 56 -20.44 -7.32 0.52
N ALA A 57 -21.50 -7.23 -0.29
CA ALA A 57 -22.14 -8.40 -0.87
C ALA A 57 -21.18 -9.20 -1.76
N THR A 58 -20.44 -8.51 -2.65
CA THR A 58 -19.46 -9.14 -3.53
C THR A 58 -18.31 -9.79 -2.74
N ALA A 59 -17.82 -9.13 -1.71
CA ALA A 59 -16.79 -9.69 -0.83
C ALA A 59 -17.28 -10.92 -0.07
N GLY A 60 -18.53 -10.88 0.45
CA GLY A 60 -19.18 -11.98 1.15
C GLY A 60 -19.36 -13.22 0.26
N GLU A 61 -19.77 -13.03 -1.00
CA GLU A 61 -19.85 -14.12 -1.97
C GLU A 61 -18.49 -14.77 -2.24
N LEU A 62 -17.44 -13.96 -2.38
CA LEU A 62 -16.08 -14.49 -2.58
C LEU A 62 -15.59 -15.24 -1.34
N ALA A 63 -15.82 -14.70 -0.15
CA ALA A 63 -15.47 -15.35 1.11
C ALA A 63 -16.18 -16.72 1.24
N THR A 64 -17.47 -16.79 0.90
CA THR A 64 -18.25 -18.03 0.90
C THR A 64 -17.67 -19.05 -0.08
N LYS A 65 -17.31 -18.61 -1.31
CA LYS A 65 -16.67 -19.48 -2.30
C LYS A 65 -15.31 -20.00 -1.82
N LEU A 66 -14.53 -19.17 -1.14
CA LEU A 66 -13.24 -19.56 -0.56
C LEU A 66 -13.42 -20.54 0.61
N ALA A 67 -14.38 -20.28 1.48
CA ALA A 67 -14.69 -21.15 2.62
C ALA A 67 -15.12 -22.56 2.21
N ALA A 68 -15.73 -22.71 1.04
CA ALA A 68 -16.12 -24.01 0.47
C ALA A 68 -14.94 -24.78 -0.15
N ARG A 69 -13.73 -24.23 -0.19
CA ARG A 69 -12.54 -24.92 -0.75
C ARG A 69 -11.77 -25.67 0.33
N ALA A 70 -10.95 -26.64 -0.10
CA ALA A 70 -10.11 -27.44 0.79
C ALA A 70 -9.12 -26.52 1.56
N PRO A 71 -9.24 -26.36 2.89
CA PRO A 71 -8.48 -25.32 3.63
C PRO A 71 -6.99 -25.58 3.64
N ASN A 72 -6.55 -26.84 3.61
CA ASN A 72 -5.12 -27.20 3.54
C ASN A 72 -4.50 -26.80 2.19
N SER A 73 -5.24 -26.99 1.08
CA SER A 73 -4.78 -26.60 -0.25
C SER A 73 -4.64 -25.09 -0.36
N ILE A 74 -5.62 -24.32 0.13
CA ILE A 74 -5.54 -22.85 0.15
C ILE A 74 -4.33 -22.38 0.96
N ARG A 75 -4.12 -22.95 2.17
CA ARG A 75 -2.97 -22.58 3.00
C ARG A 75 -1.63 -22.88 2.33
N LYS A 76 -1.51 -24.05 1.69
CA LYS A 76 -0.29 -24.43 0.95
C LYS A 76 -0.07 -23.51 -0.25
N THR A 77 -1.09 -23.27 -1.05
CA THR A 77 -1.02 -22.33 -2.19
C THR A 77 -0.56 -20.95 -1.74
N LYS A 78 -1.17 -20.40 -0.67
CA LYS A 78 -0.80 -19.09 -0.15
C LYS A 78 0.67 -19.03 0.34
N ARG A 79 1.18 -20.13 0.95
CA ARG A 79 2.58 -20.22 1.35
C ARG A 79 3.54 -20.27 0.16
N LEU A 80 3.19 -21.01 -0.90
CA LEU A 80 4.01 -21.09 -2.12
C LEU A 80 4.05 -19.78 -2.91
N MET A 81 2.99 -18.97 -2.80
CA MET A 81 2.91 -17.66 -3.46
C MET A 81 3.65 -16.52 -2.72
N ARG A 82 4.13 -16.77 -1.50
CA ARG A 82 4.75 -15.73 -0.67
C ARG A 82 6.00 -16.27 0.03
N ASP A 83 7.08 -15.53 -0.09
CA ASP A 83 8.26 -15.69 0.76
C ASP A 83 8.09 -14.84 2.03
N ALA A 84 7.67 -15.48 3.12
CA ALA A 84 7.39 -14.78 4.38
C ALA A 84 8.67 -14.23 5.03
N GLU A 85 9.81 -14.90 4.86
CA GLU A 85 11.10 -14.47 5.42
C GLU A 85 11.62 -13.23 4.69
N ALA A 86 11.58 -13.25 3.35
CA ALA A 86 11.96 -12.10 2.54
C ALA A 86 11.06 -10.89 2.79
N LEU A 87 9.75 -11.09 2.94
CA LEU A 87 8.80 -10.03 3.28
C LEU A 87 9.09 -9.44 4.66
N TRP A 88 9.37 -10.29 5.66
CA TRP A 88 9.71 -9.84 7.00
C TRP A 88 11.00 -9.01 7.02
N ALA A 89 12.05 -9.51 6.36
CA ALA A 89 13.32 -8.79 6.26
C ALA A 89 13.18 -7.43 5.55
N LEU A 90 12.29 -7.35 4.54
CA LEU A 90 11.98 -6.08 3.88
C LEU A 90 11.24 -5.13 4.82
N MET A 91 10.21 -5.60 5.53
CA MET A 91 9.46 -4.77 6.48
C MET A 91 10.34 -4.18 7.57
N GLN A 92 11.37 -4.91 8.02
CA GLN A 92 12.35 -4.38 8.98
C GLN A 92 13.13 -3.19 8.38
N ARG A 93 13.63 -3.31 7.15
CA ARG A 93 14.34 -2.22 6.46
C ARG A 93 13.44 -1.02 6.17
N GLU A 94 12.21 -1.28 5.71
CA GLU A 94 11.21 -0.21 5.51
C GLU A 94 10.89 0.50 6.82
N GLY A 95 10.74 -0.26 7.93
CA GLY A 95 10.49 0.28 9.26
C GLY A 95 11.62 1.16 9.78
N GLU A 96 12.88 0.80 9.51
CA GLU A 96 14.05 1.62 9.82
C GLU A 96 14.02 2.94 9.03
N ALA A 97 13.77 2.88 7.71
CA ALA A 97 13.66 4.06 6.86
C ALA A 97 12.49 4.96 7.29
N PHE A 98 11.31 4.38 7.50
CA PHE A 98 10.13 5.08 7.98
C PHE A 98 10.36 5.74 9.35
N GLY A 99 10.92 4.99 10.31
CA GLY A 99 11.21 5.48 11.66
C GLY A 99 12.22 6.64 11.66
N SER A 100 13.26 6.57 10.82
CA SER A 100 14.24 7.65 10.69
C SER A 100 13.62 8.93 10.14
N GLN A 101 12.65 8.82 9.23
CA GLN A 101 11.96 9.97 8.64
C GLN A 101 10.93 10.61 9.58
N MET A 102 10.31 9.84 10.47
CA MET A 102 9.34 10.36 11.44
C MET A 102 9.84 11.54 12.29
N SER A 103 11.14 11.62 12.53
CA SER A 103 11.79 12.71 13.27
C SER A 103 12.49 13.73 12.37
N SER A 104 12.32 13.65 11.05
CA SER A 104 12.93 14.57 10.10
C SER A 104 12.23 15.94 10.12
N PRO A 105 12.94 17.03 9.76
CA PRO A 105 12.32 18.33 9.58
C PRO A 105 11.21 18.32 8.52
N GLU A 106 11.35 17.52 7.46
CA GLU A 106 10.35 17.35 6.41
C GLU A 106 9.05 16.74 6.97
N ALA A 107 9.14 15.67 7.77
CA ALA A 107 7.97 15.06 8.38
C ALA A 107 7.28 16.01 9.38
N MET A 108 8.05 16.75 10.18
CA MET A 108 7.51 17.76 11.09
C MET A 108 6.73 18.85 10.34
N GLU A 109 7.29 19.35 9.23
CA GLU A 109 6.60 20.31 8.37
C GLU A 109 5.32 19.73 7.77
N ALA A 110 5.38 18.51 7.24
CA ALA A 110 4.24 17.83 6.65
C ALA A 110 3.10 17.63 7.66
N PHE A 111 3.41 17.21 8.90
CA PHE A 111 2.43 17.06 9.97
C PHE A 111 1.81 18.40 10.41
N MET A 112 2.65 19.45 10.54
CA MET A 112 2.14 20.80 10.83
C MET A 112 1.22 21.30 9.72
N ALA A 113 1.64 21.19 8.47
CA ALA A 113 0.87 21.60 7.31
C ALA A 113 -0.48 20.87 7.25
N PHE A 114 -0.47 19.54 7.49
CA PHE A 114 -1.69 18.75 7.56
C PHE A 114 -2.64 19.23 8.65
N SER A 115 -2.14 19.48 9.88
CA SER A 115 -2.97 19.96 10.99
C SER A 115 -3.54 21.36 10.74
N GLN A 116 -2.79 22.20 10.03
CA GLN A 116 -3.18 23.56 9.66
C GLN A 116 -3.98 23.63 8.35
N LYS A 117 -4.21 22.50 7.68
CA LYS A 117 -4.92 22.41 6.38
C LYS A 117 -4.31 23.29 5.29
N ARG A 118 -2.98 23.39 5.24
CA ARG A 118 -2.21 24.11 4.22
C ARG A 118 -1.29 23.15 3.46
N ALA A 119 -0.75 23.60 2.35
CA ALA A 119 0.33 22.88 1.67
C ALA A 119 1.62 22.93 2.51
N PRO A 120 2.41 21.83 2.56
CA PRO A 120 3.73 21.85 3.19
C PRO A 120 4.73 22.68 2.37
N ASP A 121 5.69 23.29 3.04
CA ASP A 121 6.81 24.02 2.43
C ASP A 121 8.13 23.33 2.81
N PHE A 122 8.69 22.58 1.90
CA PHE A 122 9.95 21.84 2.12
C PHE A 122 11.21 22.64 1.74
N SER A 123 11.09 23.92 1.33
CA SER A 123 12.23 24.75 0.90
C SER A 123 13.29 24.93 1.99
N ASN A 124 12.90 24.84 3.26
CA ASN A 124 13.75 25.01 4.44
C ASN A 124 13.90 23.73 5.27
N ALA A 125 13.44 22.59 4.79
CA ALA A 125 13.37 21.34 5.55
C ALA A 125 14.52 20.35 5.22
N GLY A 126 15.44 20.71 4.32
CA GLY A 126 16.58 19.90 3.87
C GLY A 126 17.91 20.42 4.34
#